data_a6af969bc15ab4fa323b21a88d7ba4d4
#
_entry.id   a6af969bc15ab4fa323b21a88d7ba4d4
#
_cell.length_a   1.000
_cell.length_b   1.000
_cell.length_c   1.000
_cell.angle_alpha   90.00
_cell.angle_beta   90.00
_cell.angle_gamma   90.00
#
_symmetry.space_group_name_H-M   'P 1'
#
loop_
_entity.id
_entity.type
_entity.pdbx_description
1 polymer ?
#
loop_
_entity_poly.entity_id
_entity_poly.type
_entity_poly.pdbx_seq_one_letter_code
_entity_poly.pdbx_strand_id
1 'polypeptide(L)'
;MFNYSGLNEECGVFGIWNHPEAAQLTYMGLHSLQHRGQEGAGIVVSDQNELKGERGLGLLTEAIKDDQMERLKGYQHAIGHIRYATSGNKGIENIQPLLYHFYDMSVGICHNGNLINAKSLRQNLEKQGAIFHSSSDTEVIMHLIRRSKAPTFEEALKESLRKIKGGFTFAILTKDALYGAVDPNAIRPLVVGKMKDGTYILASETCAIDVLGAEFVQDIHAGEYVVINDKGITVKSYTHHTTTAISAMEYIYFARPDSTIAGKNVHAVRKASGKMLAQESPVKADMVIGVPNSSLSAASGYAEEIGLPYEMGLVKNQYVARTFIQPTQELREQGVRVKLSAVKDIVDGKNIILVDDSIVRGTTIRRIVKMLKDSGANKVHVRIASPEFMFPSFYGIDVSTTAELISASKSPEEIKDYIGADSLAYLSVDGLIESIGLDYDAPYSGLCVESFTGDYPAGLYDYEANYKAHLSHRQKQYISKNKHYFDSEGNLNV
;
A
#
# COMPACT_ATOMS: atom_id res chain seq x y z
N MET A 1 -3.27 -12.46 -9.62
CA MET A 1 -4.09 -12.68 -8.44
C MET A 1 -5.42 -11.97 -8.64
N PHE A 2 -6.55 -12.61 -8.46
CA PHE A 2 -7.79 -11.85 -8.33
C PHE A 2 -7.84 -11.37 -6.89
N ASN A 3 -7.61 -10.10 -6.70
CA ASN A 3 -7.83 -9.44 -5.43
C ASN A 3 -9.34 -9.38 -5.20
N TYR A 4 -9.85 -9.86 -4.09
CA TYR A 4 -11.30 -9.94 -3.85
C TYR A 4 -11.90 -8.55 -3.63
N SER A 5 -11.14 -7.60 -3.09
CA SER A 5 -11.58 -6.22 -2.86
C SER A 5 -11.58 -5.36 -4.14
N GLY A 6 -10.91 -5.78 -5.20
CA GLY A 6 -10.67 -4.97 -6.39
C GLY A 6 -9.57 -3.93 -6.20
N LEU A 7 -9.01 -3.79 -5.01
CA LEU A 7 -7.78 -3.06 -4.73
C LEU A 7 -6.59 -3.95 -5.03
N ASN A 8 -5.57 -3.34 -5.59
CA ASN A 8 -4.30 -3.99 -5.84
C ASN A 8 -3.28 -3.51 -4.80
N GLU A 9 -2.38 -4.40 -4.45
CA GLU A 9 -1.42 -4.25 -3.36
C GLU A 9 -0.36 -3.19 -3.68
N GLU A 10 0.35 -2.75 -2.67
CA GLU A 10 1.44 -1.78 -2.77
C GLU A 10 2.79 -2.44 -2.57
N CYS A 11 3.87 -1.75 -3.01
CA CYS A 11 5.23 -2.21 -2.82
C CYS A 11 5.61 -2.30 -1.34
N GLY A 12 6.61 -3.13 -1.04
CA GLY A 12 7.26 -3.21 0.27
C GLY A 12 8.77 -3.01 0.13
N VAL A 13 9.34 -2.19 1.01
CA VAL A 13 10.78 -1.94 1.10
C VAL A 13 11.35 -2.50 2.40
N PHE A 14 12.58 -2.99 2.33
CA PHE A 14 13.36 -3.48 3.45
C PHE A 14 14.82 -3.07 3.31
N GLY A 15 15.52 -2.81 4.43
CA GLY A 15 16.95 -2.54 4.44
C GLY A 15 17.59 -2.99 5.75
N ILE A 16 18.85 -3.41 5.70
CA ILE A 16 19.62 -3.84 6.86
C ILE A 16 21.07 -3.37 6.73
N TRP A 17 21.66 -2.93 7.84
CA TRP A 17 23.01 -2.45 7.90
C TRP A 17 23.83 -3.20 8.95
N ASN A 18 25.01 -3.69 8.54
CA ASN A 18 26.02 -4.31 9.39
C ASN A 18 25.57 -5.64 10.06
N HIS A 19 25.21 -6.63 9.23
CA HIS A 19 24.95 -8.00 9.68
C HIS A 19 25.54 -9.02 8.72
N PRO A 20 26.26 -10.07 9.20
CA PRO A 20 26.88 -11.06 8.32
C PRO A 20 25.90 -11.84 7.45
N GLU A 21 24.64 -11.99 7.88
CA GLU A 21 23.56 -12.66 7.14
C GLU A 21 22.59 -11.65 6.51
N ALA A 22 23.07 -10.46 6.09
CA ALA A 22 22.19 -9.37 5.60
C ALA A 22 21.26 -9.82 4.47
N ALA A 23 21.75 -10.58 3.50
CA ALA A 23 20.92 -11.10 2.40
C ALA A 23 19.80 -12.01 2.91
N GLN A 24 20.09 -12.95 3.82
CA GLN A 24 19.12 -13.90 4.36
C GLN A 24 18.04 -13.20 5.21
N LEU A 25 18.47 -12.25 6.06
CA LEU A 25 17.52 -11.46 6.87
C LEU A 25 16.67 -10.55 6.00
N THR A 26 17.23 -9.99 4.93
CA THR A 26 16.45 -9.24 3.93
C THR A 26 15.41 -10.13 3.25
N TYR A 27 15.76 -11.35 2.87
CA TYR A 27 14.81 -12.31 2.31
C TYR A 27 13.67 -12.61 3.29
N MET A 28 13.97 -12.84 4.58
CA MET A 28 12.95 -13.08 5.62
C MET A 28 12.05 -11.85 5.83
N GLY A 29 12.63 -10.66 5.90
CA GLY A 29 11.88 -9.40 6.00
C GLY A 29 10.95 -9.17 4.81
N LEU A 30 11.44 -9.41 3.59
CA LEU A 30 10.62 -9.33 2.37
C LEU A 30 9.52 -10.39 2.33
N HIS A 31 9.78 -11.61 2.81
CA HIS A 31 8.76 -12.66 2.91
C HIS A 31 7.63 -12.24 3.85
N SER A 32 7.95 -11.57 4.95
CA SER A 32 6.96 -10.97 5.85
C SER A 32 6.13 -9.87 5.19
N LEU A 33 6.69 -9.15 4.21
CA LEU A 33 6.04 -8.09 3.42
C LEU A 33 5.38 -8.61 2.11
N GLN A 34 5.34 -9.93 1.87
CA GLN A 34 4.85 -10.50 0.60
C GLN A 34 3.40 -10.11 0.26
N HIS A 35 2.59 -9.79 1.26
CA HIS A 35 1.22 -9.30 1.08
C HIS A 35 1.17 -7.95 0.33
N ARG A 36 2.25 -7.15 0.34
CA ARG A 36 2.35 -5.85 -0.34
C ARG A 36 2.65 -5.95 -1.84
N GLY A 37 3.13 -7.08 -2.35
CA GLY A 37 3.41 -7.22 -3.77
C GLY A 37 3.69 -8.66 -4.20
N GLN A 38 3.36 -8.99 -5.46
CA GLN A 38 3.45 -10.37 -5.96
C GLN A 38 3.94 -10.45 -7.42
N GLU A 39 4.34 -9.32 -8.02
CA GLU A 39 4.75 -9.30 -9.43
C GLU A 39 6.25 -9.48 -9.62
N GLY A 40 7.01 -9.21 -8.58
CA GLY A 40 8.45 -9.39 -8.60
C GLY A 40 9.11 -8.99 -7.30
N ALA A 41 10.34 -9.44 -7.10
CA ALA A 41 11.16 -9.13 -5.95
C ALA A 41 12.62 -8.97 -6.34
N GLY A 42 13.38 -8.27 -5.51
CA GLY A 42 14.83 -8.15 -5.68
C GLY A 42 15.53 -7.82 -4.37
N ILE A 43 16.81 -8.13 -4.34
CA ILE A 43 17.72 -7.85 -3.23
C ILE A 43 19.02 -7.28 -3.81
N VAL A 44 19.52 -6.20 -3.23
CA VAL A 44 20.83 -5.63 -3.50
C VAL A 44 21.63 -5.65 -2.20
N VAL A 45 22.85 -6.12 -2.27
CA VAL A 45 23.79 -6.24 -1.14
C VAL A 45 25.03 -5.39 -1.34
N SER A 46 25.72 -5.07 -0.25
CA SER A 46 27.00 -4.32 -0.24
C SER A 46 27.95 -4.85 0.84
N ASP A 47 29.24 -4.79 0.56
CA ASP A 47 30.33 -5.08 1.51
C ASP A 47 31.29 -3.89 1.68
N GLN A 48 30.86 -2.68 1.35
CA GLN A 48 31.64 -1.44 1.29
C GLN A 48 32.61 -1.34 0.09
N ASN A 49 32.84 -2.41 -0.66
CA ASN A 49 33.67 -2.39 -1.88
C ASN A 49 32.79 -2.35 -3.14
N GLU A 50 31.83 -3.26 -3.20
CA GLU A 50 30.91 -3.38 -4.34
C GLU A 50 29.46 -3.49 -3.91
N LEU A 51 28.56 -3.23 -4.85
CA LEU A 51 27.15 -3.56 -4.75
C LEU A 51 26.80 -4.62 -5.78
N LYS A 52 26.02 -5.62 -5.35
CA LYS A 52 25.54 -6.70 -6.20
C LYS A 52 24.05 -6.92 -6.01
N GLY A 53 23.34 -7.29 -7.07
CA GLY A 53 21.89 -7.47 -6.98
C GLY A 53 21.38 -8.67 -7.74
N GLU A 54 20.31 -9.26 -7.20
CA GLU A 54 19.51 -10.31 -7.83
C GLU A 54 18.04 -9.87 -7.83
N ARG A 55 17.31 -10.17 -8.90
CA ARG A 55 15.89 -9.83 -9.04
C ARG A 55 15.18 -10.78 -9.99
N GLY A 56 13.88 -10.92 -9.81
CA GLY A 56 13.06 -11.78 -10.65
C GLY A 56 11.58 -11.41 -10.60
N LEU A 57 10.82 -12.01 -11.51
CA LEU A 57 9.37 -11.89 -11.57
C LEU A 57 8.71 -12.95 -10.67
N GLY A 58 7.52 -12.66 -10.17
CA GLY A 58 6.73 -13.56 -9.35
C GLY A 58 6.84 -13.28 -7.86
N LEU A 59 6.39 -14.23 -7.05
CA LEU A 59 6.56 -14.20 -5.59
C LEU A 59 8.05 -14.23 -5.23
N LEU A 60 8.40 -13.81 -4.03
CA LEU A 60 9.79 -13.80 -3.57
C LEU A 60 10.49 -15.15 -3.78
N THR A 61 9.81 -16.25 -3.46
CA THR A 61 10.31 -17.62 -3.63
C THR A 61 10.48 -18.04 -5.11
N GLU A 62 9.79 -17.38 -6.02
CA GLU A 62 9.92 -17.59 -7.48
C GLU A 62 10.99 -16.68 -8.07
N ALA A 63 11.05 -15.44 -7.57
CA ALA A 63 11.93 -14.37 -8.06
C ALA A 63 13.38 -14.55 -7.61
N ILE A 64 13.61 -15.03 -6.39
CA ILE A 64 14.94 -15.21 -5.80
C ILE A 64 15.08 -16.66 -5.34
N LYS A 65 15.89 -17.42 -6.08
CA LYS A 65 16.14 -18.84 -5.85
C LYS A 65 17.41 -19.07 -5.03
N ASP A 66 17.62 -20.30 -4.58
CA ASP A 66 18.75 -20.67 -3.72
C ASP A 66 20.11 -20.32 -4.33
N ASP A 67 20.30 -20.53 -5.63
CA ASP A 67 21.55 -20.20 -6.33
C ASP A 67 21.79 -18.68 -6.41
N GLN A 68 20.71 -17.88 -6.49
CA GLN A 68 20.79 -16.41 -6.43
C GLN A 68 21.10 -15.96 -4.99
N MET A 69 20.47 -16.55 -3.98
CA MET A 69 20.79 -16.27 -2.58
C MET A 69 22.23 -16.63 -2.26
N GLU A 70 22.77 -17.74 -2.79
CA GLU A 70 24.17 -18.12 -2.59
C GLU A 70 25.14 -17.07 -3.16
N ARG A 71 24.80 -16.43 -4.29
CA ARG A 71 25.59 -15.33 -4.86
C ARG A 71 25.59 -14.03 -4.04
N LEU A 72 24.61 -13.86 -3.13
CA LEU A 72 24.47 -12.70 -2.26
C LEU A 72 25.04 -12.92 -0.84
N LYS A 73 25.59 -14.09 -0.56
CA LYS A 73 26.21 -14.38 0.75
C LYS A 73 27.51 -13.62 0.98
N GLY A 74 27.78 -13.33 2.26
CA GLY A 74 29.03 -12.71 2.70
C GLY A 74 29.03 -11.18 2.68
N TYR A 75 27.98 -10.56 2.15
CA TYR A 75 27.77 -9.12 2.19
C TYR A 75 27.10 -8.72 3.50
N GLN A 76 27.49 -7.56 4.06
CA GLN A 76 27.04 -7.13 5.39
C GLN A 76 25.88 -6.12 5.38
N HIS A 77 25.55 -5.58 4.24
CA HIS A 77 24.47 -4.61 4.08
C HIS A 77 23.56 -5.04 2.94
N ALA A 78 22.26 -4.78 3.08
CA ALA A 78 21.32 -5.11 2.02
C ALA A 78 20.12 -4.18 2.00
N ILE A 79 19.51 -4.05 0.80
CA ILE A 79 18.14 -3.56 0.61
C ILE A 79 17.35 -4.55 -0.22
N GLY A 80 16.05 -4.58 -0.01
CA GLY A 80 15.16 -5.46 -0.75
C GLY A 80 13.82 -4.80 -1.06
N HIS A 81 13.15 -5.34 -2.06
CA HIS A 81 11.89 -4.82 -2.56
C HIS A 81 10.95 -5.95 -2.98
N ILE A 82 9.68 -5.81 -2.60
CA ILE A 82 8.56 -6.57 -3.15
C ILE A 82 7.75 -5.62 -4.02
N ARG A 83 7.56 -6.00 -5.29
CA ARG A 83 6.89 -5.14 -6.27
C ARG A 83 5.44 -5.50 -6.48
N TYR A 84 4.61 -4.44 -6.49
CA TYR A 84 3.37 -4.40 -7.23
C TYR A 84 3.47 -3.29 -8.31
N ALA A 85 2.97 -3.52 -9.53
CA ALA A 85 3.09 -2.53 -10.61
C ALA A 85 2.01 -1.45 -10.50
N THR A 86 2.34 -0.34 -9.87
CA THR A 86 1.51 0.88 -9.84
C THR A 86 1.83 1.80 -11.02
N SER A 87 3.07 1.80 -11.47
CA SER A 87 3.54 2.54 -12.65
C SER A 87 4.58 1.74 -13.43
N GLY A 88 4.69 2.00 -14.75
CA GLY A 88 5.62 1.33 -15.63
C GLY A 88 5.16 -0.03 -16.17
N ASN A 89 5.91 -0.57 -17.13
CA ASN A 89 5.64 -1.86 -17.74
C ASN A 89 5.95 -3.03 -16.79
N LYS A 90 5.33 -4.20 -17.02
CA LYS A 90 5.54 -5.42 -16.22
C LYS A 90 6.86 -6.14 -16.51
N GLY A 91 7.83 -5.47 -17.09
CA GLY A 91 9.14 -6.03 -17.42
C GLY A 91 10.09 -6.12 -16.24
N ILE A 92 11.10 -7.00 -16.36
CA ILE A 92 12.13 -7.22 -15.32
C ILE A 92 12.97 -5.96 -15.10
N GLU A 93 13.06 -5.06 -16.08
CA GLU A 93 13.78 -3.80 -16.00
C GLU A 93 13.20 -2.85 -14.93
N ASN A 94 11.93 -3.04 -14.57
CA ASN A 94 11.24 -2.26 -13.55
C ASN A 94 11.23 -2.95 -12.16
N ILE A 95 11.76 -4.16 -12.05
CA ILE A 95 11.90 -4.84 -10.74
C ILE A 95 12.99 -4.16 -9.93
N GLN A 96 12.65 -3.77 -8.72
CA GLN A 96 13.54 -3.10 -7.78
C GLN A 96 14.12 -4.10 -6.76
N PRO A 97 15.26 -3.76 -6.10
CA PRO A 97 16.00 -2.50 -6.19
C PRO A 97 16.60 -2.28 -7.58
N LEU A 98 16.57 -1.01 -8.05
CA LEU A 98 17.35 -0.62 -9.23
C LEU A 98 18.79 -0.41 -8.79
N LEU A 99 19.74 -1.03 -9.50
CA LEU A 99 21.16 -0.94 -9.21
C LEU A 99 21.86 -0.16 -10.32
N TYR A 100 22.56 0.90 -9.93
CA TYR A 100 23.32 1.75 -10.82
C TYR A 100 24.80 1.73 -10.47
N HIS A 101 25.65 1.53 -11.48
CA HIS A 101 27.10 1.64 -11.39
C HIS A 101 27.54 2.88 -12.16
N PHE A 102 27.99 3.89 -11.43
CA PHE A 102 28.62 5.06 -11.99
C PHE A 102 30.15 4.88 -11.88
N TYR A 103 30.87 5.74 -12.55
CA TYR A 103 32.33 5.73 -12.53
C TYR A 103 32.92 5.89 -11.10
N ASP A 104 32.28 6.67 -10.26
CA ASP A 104 32.74 7.08 -8.92
C ASP A 104 31.91 6.48 -7.76
N MET A 105 30.77 5.88 -8.05
CA MET A 105 29.90 5.28 -7.02
C MET A 105 28.96 4.23 -7.58
N SER A 106 28.50 3.35 -6.70
CA SER A 106 27.39 2.43 -6.98
C SER A 106 26.26 2.70 -6.00
N VAL A 107 25.00 2.62 -6.47
CA VAL A 107 23.79 2.91 -5.68
C VAL A 107 22.72 1.89 -5.99
N GLY A 108 22.18 1.25 -4.96
CA GLY A 108 20.94 0.48 -5.02
C GLY A 108 19.78 1.34 -4.50
N ILE A 109 18.63 1.30 -5.14
CA ILE A 109 17.44 2.05 -4.71
C ILE A 109 16.16 1.26 -4.88
N CYS A 110 15.31 1.29 -3.87
CA CYS A 110 13.93 0.83 -3.94
C CYS A 110 12.96 1.88 -3.39
N HIS A 111 11.73 1.82 -3.90
CA HIS A 111 10.69 2.81 -3.72
C HIS A 111 9.34 2.15 -3.51
N ASN A 112 8.62 2.58 -2.47
CA ASN A 112 7.21 2.31 -2.27
C ASN A 112 6.45 3.63 -2.43
N GLY A 113 5.54 3.70 -3.41
CA GLY A 113 4.73 4.87 -3.70
C GLY A 113 4.66 5.22 -5.19
N ASN A 114 4.38 6.50 -5.51
CA ASN A 114 4.35 7.03 -6.87
C ASN A 114 4.74 8.52 -6.89
N LEU A 115 5.64 8.87 -7.82
CA LEU A 115 6.06 10.25 -8.04
C LEU A 115 5.14 10.93 -9.06
N ILE A 116 4.28 11.81 -8.60
CA ILE A 116 3.25 12.47 -9.42
C ILE A 116 3.76 13.56 -10.36
N ASN A 117 5.02 13.94 -10.27
CA ASN A 117 5.70 14.83 -11.20
C ASN A 117 6.84 14.12 -11.99
N ALA A 118 6.87 12.79 -11.97
CA ALA A 118 7.93 12.01 -12.62
C ALA A 118 7.98 12.21 -14.14
N LYS A 119 6.83 12.34 -14.81
CA LYS A 119 6.76 12.53 -16.26
C LYS A 119 7.39 13.86 -16.67
N SER A 120 7.05 14.96 -16.03
CA SER A 120 7.61 16.29 -16.29
C SER A 120 9.09 16.34 -16.00
N LEU A 121 9.53 15.74 -14.88
CA LEU A 121 10.96 15.66 -14.52
C LEU A 121 11.73 14.82 -15.53
N ARG A 122 11.21 13.66 -15.94
CA ARG A 122 11.82 12.79 -16.94
C ARG A 122 12.02 13.52 -18.26
N GLN A 123 10.98 14.18 -18.77
CA GLN A 123 11.08 14.97 -20.02
C GLN A 123 12.15 16.06 -19.94
N ASN A 124 12.28 16.74 -18.80
CA ASN A 124 13.31 17.77 -18.61
C ASN A 124 14.72 17.15 -18.56
N LEU A 125 14.89 16.00 -17.91
CA LEU A 125 16.15 15.28 -17.84
C LEU A 125 16.57 14.73 -19.21
N GLU A 126 15.64 14.17 -19.98
CA GLU A 126 15.89 13.68 -21.36
C GLU A 126 16.31 14.80 -22.30
N LYS A 127 15.70 16.00 -22.22
CA LYS A 127 16.14 17.20 -22.96
C LYS A 127 17.57 17.60 -22.61
N GLN A 128 18.04 17.25 -21.41
CA GLN A 128 19.42 17.49 -20.95
C GLN A 128 20.35 16.30 -21.22
N GLY A 129 19.91 15.32 -22.05
CA GLY A 129 20.71 14.16 -22.45
C GLY A 129 20.72 13.01 -21.45
N ALA A 130 19.75 12.90 -20.52
CA ALA A 130 19.59 11.72 -19.69
C ALA A 130 19.06 10.54 -20.53
N ILE A 131 19.61 9.36 -20.29
CA ILE A 131 19.15 8.10 -20.90
C ILE A 131 18.53 7.27 -19.78
N PHE A 132 17.26 6.91 -19.94
CA PHE A 132 16.54 6.06 -19.02
C PHE A 132 16.53 4.62 -19.50
N HIS A 133 16.73 3.68 -18.57
CA HIS A 133 16.78 2.24 -18.84
C HIS A 133 15.47 1.51 -18.46
N SER A 134 14.62 2.18 -17.68
CA SER A 134 13.34 1.65 -17.22
C SER A 134 12.21 2.65 -17.48
N SER A 135 10.97 2.20 -17.34
CA SER A 135 9.80 3.08 -17.30
C SER A 135 9.40 3.47 -15.86
N SER A 136 10.17 3.05 -14.86
CA SER A 136 9.92 3.37 -13.44
C SER A 136 10.13 4.85 -13.16
N ASP A 137 9.25 5.43 -12.37
CA ASP A 137 9.37 6.77 -11.82
C ASP A 137 10.58 6.90 -10.87
N THR A 138 10.95 5.80 -10.20
CA THR A 138 12.10 5.70 -9.29
C THR A 138 13.43 6.09 -9.96
N GLU A 139 13.59 5.83 -11.25
CA GLU A 139 14.83 6.16 -11.97
C GLU A 139 15.09 7.68 -12.04
N VAL A 140 14.03 8.48 -11.97
CA VAL A 140 14.13 9.95 -12.00
C VAL A 140 15.00 10.47 -10.86
N ILE A 141 14.87 9.93 -9.65
CA ILE A 141 15.64 10.44 -8.50
C ILE A 141 17.13 10.16 -8.66
N MET A 142 17.53 9.05 -9.27
CA MET A 142 18.92 8.74 -9.54
C MET A 142 19.56 9.75 -10.50
N HIS A 143 18.83 10.15 -11.54
CA HIS A 143 19.29 11.22 -12.45
C HIS A 143 19.38 12.56 -11.77
N LEU A 144 18.48 12.89 -10.83
CA LEU A 144 18.54 14.13 -10.05
C LEU A 144 19.76 14.14 -9.13
N ILE A 145 20.01 13.05 -8.40
CA ILE A 145 21.18 12.89 -7.52
C ILE A 145 22.47 13.03 -8.34
N ARG A 146 22.59 12.33 -9.46
CA ARG A 146 23.80 12.32 -10.29
C ARG A 146 24.12 13.69 -10.90
N ARG A 147 23.10 14.51 -11.17
CA ARG A 147 23.24 15.85 -11.74
C ARG A 147 23.37 16.95 -10.70
N SER A 148 23.20 16.64 -9.42
CA SER A 148 23.47 17.61 -8.35
C SER A 148 24.94 18.00 -8.33
N LYS A 149 25.21 19.26 -7.99
CA LYS A 149 26.54 19.79 -7.76
C LYS A 149 26.94 19.74 -6.28
N ALA A 150 26.11 19.16 -5.45
CA ALA A 150 26.37 19.01 -4.03
C ALA A 150 27.65 18.18 -3.78
N PRO A 151 28.46 18.51 -2.76
CA PRO A 151 29.76 17.88 -2.54
C PRO A 151 29.64 16.45 -2.00
N THR A 152 28.51 16.06 -1.43
CA THR A 152 28.28 14.74 -0.87
C THR A 152 27.02 14.07 -1.42
N PHE A 153 26.97 12.73 -1.37
CA PHE A 153 25.77 11.98 -1.75
C PHE A 153 24.55 12.39 -0.91
N GLU A 154 24.73 12.57 0.39
CA GLU A 154 23.66 12.96 1.31
C GLU A 154 23.03 14.31 0.94
N GLU A 155 23.86 15.31 0.59
CA GLU A 155 23.37 16.62 0.14
C GLU A 155 22.70 16.55 -1.22
N ALA A 156 23.24 15.76 -2.15
CA ALA A 156 22.63 15.51 -3.46
C ALA A 156 21.27 14.80 -3.33
N LEU A 157 21.16 13.84 -2.42
CA LEU A 157 19.90 13.18 -2.06
C LEU A 157 18.88 14.19 -1.52
N LYS A 158 19.28 15.00 -0.54
CA LYS A 158 18.43 16.03 0.07
C LYS A 158 17.90 17.05 -0.96
N GLU A 159 18.75 17.52 -1.88
CA GLU A 159 18.34 18.40 -2.98
C GLU A 159 17.34 17.71 -3.92
N SER A 160 17.54 16.41 -4.18
CA SER A 160 16.70 15.63 -5.08
C SER A 160 15.33 15.34 -4.48
N LEU A 161 15.26 14.99 -3.19
CA LEU A 161 14.02 14.79 -2.45
C LEU A 161 13.10 16.02 -2.46
N ARG A 162 13.67 17.24 -2.45
CA ARG A 162 12.88 18.47 -2.52
C ARG A 162 12.23 18.73 -3.89
N LYS A 163 12.76 18.11 -4.96
CA LYS A 163 12.27 18.30 -6.34
C LYS A 163 11.17 17.34 -6.73
N ILE A 164 11.13 16.17 -6.11
CA ILE A 164 10.10 15.17 -6.39
C ILE A 164 8.84 15.44 -5.58
N LYS A 165 7.68 15.03 -6.12
CA LYS A 165 6.35 15.19 -5.55
C LYS A 165 5.60 13.87 -5.60
N GLY A 166 4.73 13.64 -4.61
CA GLY A 166 3.89 12.43 -4.52
C GLY A 166 4.03 11.74 -3.17
N GLY A 167 3.42 10.58 -3.04
CA GLY A 167 3.62 9.69 -1.90
C GLY A 167 4.81 8.79 -2.16
N PHE A 168 5.84 8.83 -1.30
CA PHE A 168 7.02 7.99 -1.48
C PHE A 168 7.73 7.63 -0.18
N THR A 169 8.24 6.41 -0.20
CA THR A 169 9.23 5.91 0.78
C THR A 169 10.38 5.26 0.01
N PHE A 170 11.60 5.67 0.29
CA PHE A 170 12.80 5.12 -0.31
C PHE A 170 13.63 4.33 0.71
N ALA A 171 14.25 3.23 0.25
CA ALA A 171 15.44 2.67 0.86
C ALA A 171 16.57 2.67 -0.19
N ILE A 172 17.70 3.28 0.16
CA ILE A 172 18.83 3.51 -0.75
C ILE A 172 20.10 2.98 -0.09
N LEU A 173 20.83 2.14 -0.82
CA LEU A 173 22.08 1.54 -0.37
C LEU A 173 23.24 2.08 -1.19
N THR A 174 24.23 2.61 -0.50
CA THR A 174 25.55 2.90 -1.03
C THR A 174 26.57 2.01 -0.33
N LYS A 175 27.85 2.10 -0.71
CA LYS A 175 28.93 1.39 0.00
C LYS A 175 29.16 1.92 1.43
N ASP A 176 28.75 3.16 1.72
CA ASP A 176 29.09 3.87 2.96
C ASP A 176 27.91 4.01 3.92
N ALA A 177 26.66 3.83 3.44
CA ALA A 177 25.45 4.01 4.25
C ALA A 177 24.19 3.41 3.62
N LEU A 178 23.24 3.09 4.48
CA LEU A 178 21.85 2.83 4.17
C LEU A 178 21.04 4.09 4.49
N TYR A 179 20.27 4.58 3.52
CA TYR A 179 19.37 5.72 3.67
C TYR A 179 17.93 5.25 3.57
N GLY A 180 17.08 5.85 4.40
CA GLY A 180 15.62 5.82 4.25
C GLY A 180 15.10 7.23 4.09
N ALA A 181 14.06 7.46 3.29
CA ALA A 181 13.44 8.78 3.16
C ALA A 181 11.93 8.67 2.97
N VAL A 182 11.18 9.62 3.54
CA VAL A 182 9.72 9.67 3.51
C VAL A 182 9.26 11.01 2.92
N ASP A 183 8.17 11.00 2.17
CA ASP A 183 7.60 12.20 1.55
C ASP A 183 7.14 13.26 2.57
N PRO A 184 6.89 14.52 2.14
CA PRO A 184 6.52 15.60 3.05
C PRO A 184 5.17 15.43 3.76
N ASN A 185 4.41 14.41 3.39
CA ASN A 185 3.11 14.09 3.99
C ASN A 185 3.12 12.76 4.77
N ALA A 186 4.21 11.98 4.71
CA ALA A 186 4.31 10.62 5.26
C ALA A 186 3.17 9.71 4.76
N ILE A 187 2.84 9.80 3.48
CA ILE A 187 1.75 9.00 2.88
C ILE A 187 2.05 7.50 3.02
N ARG A 188 3.33 7.11 2.85
CA ARG A 188 3.78 5.73 2.99
C ARG A 188 4.64 5.55 4.23
N PRO A 189 4.40 4.47 5.02
CA PRO A 189 5.15 4.24 6.24
C PRO A 189 6.59 3.79 5.99
N LEU A 190 7.49 4.18 6.87
CA LEU A 190 8.84 3.65 7.02
C LEU A 190 9.20 3.62 8.49
N VAL A 191 9.63 2.45 8.95
CA VAL A 191 10.00 2.24 10.36
C VAL A 191 11.44 1.78 10.49
N VAL A 192 12.04 2.12 11.63
CA VAL A 192 13.37 1.67 12.03
C VAL A 192 13.22 0.64 13.14
N GLY A 193 13.93 -0.48 12.99
CA GLY A 193 14.12 -1.49 14.02
C GLY A 193 15.59 -1.65 14.37
N LYS A 194 15.86 -2.29 15.52
CA LYS A 194 17.19 -2.61 15.97
C LYS A 194 17.23 -4.02 16.55
N MET A 195 18.14 -4.84 16.06
CA MET A 195 18.39 -6.17 16.60
C MET A 195 19.23 -6.11 17.88
N LYS A 196 19.24 -7.19 18.66
CA LYS A 196 20.00 -7.29 19.92
C LYS A 196 21.51 -7.15 19.76
N ASP A 197 22.04 -7.51 18.60
CA ASP A 197 23.47 -7.35 18.25
C ASP A 197 23.84 -5.93 17.81
N GLY A 198 22.86 -5.02 17.76
CA GLY A 198 23.05 -3.62 17.36
C GLY A 198 22.76 -3.31 15.90
N THR A 199 22.46 -4.31 15.08
CA THR A 199 22.08 -4.16 13.66
C THR A 199 20.81 -3.34 13.50
N TYR A 200 20.82 -2.35 12.58
CA TYR A 200 19.64 -1.55 12.25
C TYR A 200 18.90 -2.08 11.02
N ILE A 201 17.59 -1.97 11.06
CA ILE A 201 16.65 -2.39 10.03
C ILE A 201 15.78 -1.21 9.62
N LEU A 202 15.51 -1.09 8.32
CA LEU A 202 14.45 -0.25 7.74
C LEU A 202 13.39 -1.17 7.14
N ALA A 203 12.11 -0.86 7.36
CA ALA A 203 11.01 -1.64 6.78
C ALA A 203 9.78 -0.77 6.54
N SER A 204 8.95 -1.17 5.58
CA SER A 204 7.62 -0.56 5.36
C SER A 204 6.67 -0.82 6.52
N GLU A 205 6.79 -1.94 7.22
CA GLU A 205 5.89 -2.33 8.32
C GLU A 205 6.64 -2.96 9.49
N THR A 206 6.09 -2.81 10.69
CA THR A 206 6.66 -3.41 11.92
C THR A 206 6.65 -4.93 11.90
N CYS A 207 5.72 -5.59 11.19
CA CYS A 207 5.71 -7.05 11.07
C CYS A 207 7.01 -7.62 10.46
N ALA A 208 7.72 -6.84 9.65
CA ALA A 208 9.02 -7.25 9.12
C ALA A 208 10.16 -7.11 10.14
N ILE A 209 10.00 -6.23 11.13
CA ILE A 209 10.90 -6.08 12.29
C ILE A 209 10.67 -7.24 13.26
N ASP A 210 9.39 -7.51 13.56
CA ASP A 210 8.97 -8.53 14.54
C ASP A 210 9.43 -9.94 14.13
N VAL A 211 9.29 -10.30 12.84
CA VAL A 211 9.71 -11.62 12.34
C VAL A 211 11.21 -11.89 12.51
N LEU A 212 12.02 -10.85 12.59
CA LEU A 212 13.45 -10.92 12.82
C LEU A 212 13.84 -10.83 14.31
N GLY A 213 12.85 -10.71 15.20
CA GLY A 213 13.09 -10.54 16.63
C GLY A 213 13.80 -9.22 16.98
N ALA A 214 13.68 -8.22 16.13
CA ALA A 214 14.20 -6.89 16.36
C ALA A 214 13.20 -6.03 17.15
N GLU A 215 13.71 -5.00 17.85
CA GLU A 215 12.90 -4.05 18.57
C GLU A 215 12.57 -2.85 17.68
N PHE A 216 11.32 -2.38 17.73
CA PHE A 216 10.92 -1.12 17.09
C PHE A 216 11.66 0.05 17.74
N VAL A 217 12.24 0.93 16.93
CA VAL A 217 12.96 2.12 17.39
C VAL A 217 12.08 3.35 17.22
N GLN A 218 11.67 3.65 15.97
CA GLN A 218 10.84 4.80 15.65
C GLN A 218 10.25 4.72 14.25
N ASP A 219 9.19 5.49 14.00
CA ASP A 219 8.73 5.86 12.67
C ASP A 219 9.65 6.94 12.07
N ILE A 220 9.76 6.99 10.74
CA ILE A 220 10.33 8.12 10.01
C ILE A 220 9.18 9.03 9.58
N HIS A 221 9.22 10.29 10.01
CA HIS A 221 8.11 11.22 9.85
C HIS A 221 8.16 11.99 8.53
N ALA A 222 7.10 12.78 8.30
CA ALA A 222 6.93 13.61 7.11
C ALA A 222 8.15 14.52 6.85
N GLY A 223 8.73 14.42 5.64
CA GLY A 223 9.86 15.21 5.23
C GLY A 223 11.20 14.85 5.89
N GLU A 224 11.26 13.69 6.54
CA GLU A 224 12.49 13.18 7.14
C GLU A 224 13.20 12.17 6.25
N TYR A 225 14.49 12.04 6.51
CA TYR A 225 15.33 10.94 6.03
C TYR A 225 16.24 10.44 7.16
N VAL A 226 16.57 9.16 7.09
CA VAL A 226 17.45 8.49 8.03
C VAL A 226 18.72 8.06 7.32
N VAL A 227 19.85 8.19 8.00
CA VAL A 227 21.16 7.68 7.59
C VAL A 227 21.61 6.67 8.62
N ILE A 228 21.90 5.46 8.17
CA ILE A 228 22.42 4.36 8.98
C ILE A 228 23.79 3.98 8.40
N ASN A 229 24.82 4.02 9.24
CA ASN A 229 26.19 3.66 8.88
C ASN A 229 26.93 3.12 10.11
N ASP A 230 28.23 2.90 10.01
CA ASP A 230 29.06 2.36 11.09
C ASP A 230 29.12 3.25 12.36
N LYS A 231 28.69 4.53 12.25
CA LYS A 231 28.57 5.46 13.38
C LYS A 231 27.21 5.35 14.07
N GLY A 232 26.29 4.55 13.54
CA GLY A 232 24.93 4.37 14.05
C GLY A 232 23.87 5.03 13.17
N ILE A 233 22.78 5.48 13.79
CA ILE A 233 21.63 6.08 13.13
C ILE A 233 21.56 7.58 13.35
N THR A 234 21.17 8.32 12.31
CA THR A 234 20.88 9.75 12.39
C THR A 234 19.64 10.05 11.55
N VAL A 235 18.63 10.67 12.15
CA VAL A 235 17.44 11.17 11.45
C VAL A 235 17.54 12.67 11.27
N LYS A 236 17.20 13.15 10.08
CA LYS A 236 17.28 14.57 9.68
C LYS A 236 16.09 14.95 8.82
N SER A 237 15.70 16.23 8.84
CA SER A 237 14.72 16.79 7.91
C SER A 237 15.37 17.28 6.64
N TYR A 238 14.80 16.98 5.49
CA TYR A 238 15.20 17.59 4.21
C TYR A 238 14.28 18.76 3.83
N THR A 239 13.11 18.89 4.46
CA THR A 239 12.18 20.01 4.28
C THR A 239 11.44 20.29 5.58
N HIS A 240 11.01 21.55 5.78
CA HIS A 240 10.14 21.95 6.88
C HIS A 240 8.71 22.24 6.40
N HIS A 241 8.46 22.17 5.09
CA HIS A 241 7.12 22.26 4.50
C HIS A 241 6.50 20.87 4.51
N THR A 242 5.87 20.52 5.63
CA THR A 242 5.29 19.21 5.86
C THR A 242 3.87 19.34 6.41
N THR A 243 2.99 18.44 5.98
CA THR A 243 1.65 18.27 6.55
C THR A 243 1.39 16.77 6.62
N THR A 244 1.35 16.22 7.82
CA THR A 244 1.12 14.78 7.99
C THR A 244 -0.20 14.36 7.35
N ALA A 245 -0.15 13.34 6.51
CA ALA A 245 -1.29 12.77 5.81
C ALA A 245 -1.02 11.28 5.48
N ILE A 246 -1.03 10.44 6.51
CA ILE A 246 -0.78 8.99 6.40
C ILE A 246 -1.93 8.35 5.63
N SER A 247 -1.65 7.50 4.65
CA SER A 247 -2.70 6.84 3.85
C SER A 247 -3.64 6.02 4.75
N ALA A 248 -4.92 6.38 4.75
CA ALA A 248 -5.95 5.63 5.46
C ALA A 248 -6.06 4.19 4.93
N MET A 249 -5.69 3.95 3.67
CA MET A 249 -5.70 2.63 3.04
C MET A 249 -4.70 1.65 3.67
N GLU A 250 -3.64 2.14 4.30
CA GLU A 250 -2.74 1.29 5.09
C GLU A 250 -3.50 0.60 6.22
N TYR A 251 -4.36 1.32 6.93
CA TYR A 251 -5.20 0.74 7.98
C TYR A 251 -6.35 -0.11 7.43
N ILE A 252 -7.01 0.32 6.36
CA ILE A 252 -8.16 -0.37 5.78
C ILE A 252 -7.75 -1.72 5.18
N TYR A 253 -6.68 -1.72 4.36
CA TYR A 253 -6.38 -2.86 3.50
C TYR A 253 -4.91 -3.29 3.47
N PHE A 254 -3.94 -2.37 3.24
CA PHE A 254 -2.59 -2.77 2.84
C PHE A 254 -1.78 -3.43 3.94
N ALA A 255 -1.71 -2.81 5.12
CA ALA A 255 -0.86 -3.33 6.19
C ALA A 255 -1.41 -4.63 6.79
N ARG A 256 -0.52 -5.46 7.28
CA ARG A 256 -0.91 -6.67 8.02
C ARG A 256 -1.59 -6.31 9.35
N PRO A 257 -2.55 -7.11 9.82
CA PRO A 257 -3.25 -6.84 11.09
C PRO A 257 -2.34 -6.77 12.32
N ASP A 258 -1.20 -7.46 12.29
CA ASP A 258 -0.20 -7.46 13.35
C ASP A 258 0.76 -6.26 13.29
N SER A 259 0.74 -5.48 12.22
CA SER A 259 1.55 -4.26 12.10
C SER A 259 1.00 -3.10 12.94
N THR A 260 1.92 -2.19 13.30
CA THR A 260 1.62 -0.91 13.96
C THR A 260 2.10 0.24 13.09
N ILE A 261 1.25 1.23 12.85
CA ILE A 261 1.54 2.43 12.05
C ILE A 261 1.21 3.65 12.90
N ALA A 262 2.15 4.59 13.04
CA ALA A 262 1.99 5.78 13.87
C ALA A 262 1.41 5.46 15.26
N GLY A 263 1.91 4.40 15.91
CA GLY A 263 1.48 3.95 17.23
C GLY A 263 0.11 3.26 17.29
N LYS A 264 -0.58 3.05 16.15
CA LYS A 264 -1.90 2.39 16.09
C LYS A 264 -1.76 0.98 15.50
N ASN A 265 -2.19 -0.04 16.25
CA ASN A 265 -2.23 -1.41 15.73
C ASN A 265 -3.35 -1.58 14.70
N VAL A 266 -3.02 -2.14 13.54
CA VAL A 266 -3.93 -2.27 12.38
C VAL A 266 -5.15 -3.14 12.70
N HIS A 267 -4.97 -4.26 13.42
CA HIS A 267 -6.10 -5.10 13.83
C HIS A 267 -7.07 -4.33 14.74
N ALA A 268 -6.56 -3.60 15.73
CA ALA A 268 -7.38 -2.81 16.64
C ALA A 268 -8.16 -1.71 15.91
N VAL A 269 -7.53 -1.02 14.96
CA VAL A 269 -8.18 -0.02 14.10
C VAL A 269 -9.29 -0.65 13.27
N ARG A 270 -9.02 -1.74 12.55
CA ARG A 270 -10.05 -2.42 11.74
C ARG A 270 -11.22 -2.90 12.59
N LYS A 271 -10.95 -3.39 13.81
CA LYS A 271 -12.00 -3.78 14.76
C LYS A 271 -12.83 -2.57 15.19
N ALA A 272 -12.20 -1.42 15.48
CA ALA A 272 -12.88 -0.18 15.80
C ALA A 272 -13.75 0.33 14.63
N SER A 273 -13.24 0.24 13.40
CA SER A 273 -14.03 0.59 12.20
C SER A 273 -15.26 -0.30 12.03
N GLY A 274 -15.15 -1.58 12.36
CA GLY A 274 -16.30 -2.50 12.39
C GLY A 274 -17.35 -2.12 13.44
N LYS A 275 -16.93 -1.72 14.66
CA LYS A 275 -17.83 -1.23 15.70
C LYS A 275 -18.54 0.06 15.28
N MET A 276 -17.78 1.03 14.77
CA MET A 276 -18.33 2.29 14.28
C MET A 276 -19.36 2.07 13.14
N LEU A 277 -19.03 1.20 12.19
CA LEU A 277 -19.94 0.83 11.10
C LEU A 277 -21.23 0.19 11.63
N ALA A 278 -21.18 -0.59 12.70
CA ALA A 278 -22.35 -1.17 13.36
C ALA A 278 -23.23 -0.11 14.04
N GLN A 279 -22.61 0.91 14.62
CA GLN A 279 -23.33 2.05 15.22
C GLN A 279 -24.00 2.93 14.17
N GLU A 280 -23.30 3.24 13.06
CA GLU A 280 -23.83 4.04 11.97
C GLU A 280 -24.92 3.32 11.15
N SER A 281 -24.82 2.00 11.02
CA SER A 281 -25.67 1.21 10.10
C SER A 281 -26.06 -0.15 10.68
N PRO A 282 -26.78 -0.18 11.82
CA PRO A 282 -27.26 -1.43 12.39
C PRO A 282 -28.32 -2.09 11.49
N VAL A 283 -28.35 -3.43 11.48
CA VAL A 283 -29.39 -4.21 10.77
C VAL A 283 -29.69 -5.49 11.52
N LYS A 284 -30.95 -5.95 11.46
CA LYS A 284 -31.36 -7.22 12.07
C LYS A 284 -30.94 -8.39 11.17
N ALA A 285 -30.19 -9.32 11.76
CA ALA A 285 -29.70 -10.53 11.10
C ALA A 285 -29.47 -11.65 12.14
N ASP A 286 -29.09 -12.82 11.66
CA ASP A 286 -28.81 -13.97 12.51
C ASP A 286 -27.33 -14.05 12.89
N MET A 287 -26.43 -13.53 12.03
CA MET A 287 -24.99 -13.60 12.23
C MET A 287 -24.23 -12.57 11.38
N VAL A 288 -22.95 -12.38 11.73
CA VAL A 288 -21.98 -11.60 10.96
C VAL A 288 -20.91 -12.53 10.39
N ILE A 289 -20.57 -12.35 9.12
CA ILE A 289 -19.43 -13.00 8.46
C ILE A 289 -18.54 -11.97 7.82
N GLY A 290 -17.22 -12.23 7.78
CA GLY A 290 -16.23 -11.36 7.12
C GLY A 290 -15.73 -11.95 5.81
N VAL A 291 -15.43 -11.12 4.84
CA VAL A 291 -14.72 -11.53 3.63
C VAL A 291 -13.25 -11.79 3.99
N PRO A 292 -12.73 -13.03 3.82
CA PRO A 292 -11.34 -13.31 4.19
C PRO A 292 -10.35 -12.77 3.14
N ASN A 293 -9.18 -12.24 3.58
CA ASN A 293 -8.70 -12.15 4.97
C ASN A 293 -8.80 -10.73 5.54
N SER A 294 -8.90 -9.70 4.71
CA SER A 294 -8.78 -8.27 5.07
C SER A 294 -9.89 -7.78 6.03
N SER A 295 -11.09 -8.32 5.89
CA SER A 295 -12.28 -7.83 6.59
C SER A 295 -12.59 -8.55 7.92
N LEU A 296 -11.81 -9.59 8.29
CA LEU A 296 -12.12 -10.41 9.47
C LEU A 296 -12.11 -9.61 10.77
N SER A 297 -11.16 -8.67 10.92
CA SER A 297 -11.08 -7.80 12.09
C SER A 297 -12.30 -6.87 12.20
N ALA A 298 -12.69 -6.24 11.10
CA ALA A 298 -13.86 -5.36 11.05
C ALA A 298 -15.16 -6.15 11.30
N ALA A 299 -15.31 -7.33 10.70
CA ALA A 299 -16.47 -8.20 10.93
C ALA A 299 -16.59 -8.63 12.41
N SER A 300 -15.47 -8.96 13.05
CA SER A 300 -15.44 -9.24 14.49
C SER A 300 -15.88 -8.04 15.33
N GLY A 301 -15.42 -6.82 14.99
CA GLY A 301 -15.84 -5.59 15.65
C GLY A 301 -17.33 -5.29 15.47
N TYR A 302 -17.84 -5.45 14.26
CA TYR A 302 -19.26 -5.28 13.95
C TYR A 302 -20.13 -6.25 14.76
N ALA A 303 -19.77 -7.54 14.79
CA ALA A 303 -20.49 -8.58 15.53
C ALA A 303 -20.53 -8.30 17.02
N GLU A 304 -19.39 -7.91 17.61
CA GLU A 304 -19.27 -7.56 19.03
C GLU A 304 -20.19 -6.39 19.39
N GLU A 305 -20.25 -5.34 18.56
CA GLU A 305 -21.04 -4.13 18.83
C GLU A 305 -22.53 -4.38 18.83
N ILE A 306 -23.04 -5.20 17.88
CA ILE A 306 -24.49 -5.47 17.81
C ILE A 306 -24.93 -6.73 18.56
N GLY A 307 -23.97 -7.43 19.21
CA GLY A 307 -24.27 -8.64 20.01
C GLY A 307 -24.71 -9.85 19.19
N LEU A 308 -24.27 -9.96 17.93
CA LEU A 308 -24.53 -11.12 17.08
C LEU A 308 -23.32 -12.08 17.02
N PRO A 309 -23.55 -13.38 16.79
CA PRO A 309 -22.45 -14.32 16.57
C PRO A 309 -21.64 -13.93 15.33
N TYR A 310 -20.31 -14.01 15.45
CA TYR A 310 -19.37 -13.96 14.32
C TYR A 310 -19.10 -15.39 13.86
N GLU A 311 -19.40 -15.69 12.59
CA GLU A 311 -19.28 -17.05 12.05
C GLU A 311 -18.39 -17.12 10.82
N MET A 312 -17.76 -18.26 10.60
CA MET A 312 -16.93 -18.53 9.43
C MET A 312 -17.79 -18.99 8.23
N GLY A 313 -18.66 -18.11 7.74
CA GLY A 313 -19.53 -18.40 6.60
C GLY A 313 -18.82 -18.44 5.24
N LEU A 314 -17.57 -17.91 5.16
CA LEU A 314 -16.72 -17.94 3.98
C LEU A 314 -15.34 -18.47 4.32
N VAL A 315 -14.81 -19.35 3.47
CA VAL A 315 -13.47 -19.94 3.61
C VAL A 315 -12.66 -19.68 2.35
N LYS A 316 -11.45 -19.14 2.55
CA LYS A 316 -10.46 -18.94 1.49
C LYS A 316 -9.52 -20.14 1.41
N ASN A 317 -9.41 -20.73 0.23
CA ASN A 317 -8.43 -21.78 -0.02
C ASN A 317 -7.02 -21.18 -0.08
N GLN A 318 -6.17 -21.52 0.89
CA GLN A 318 -4.80 -21.01 1.01
C GLN A 318 -3.82 -21.71 0.04
N TYR A 319 -4.17 -22.88 -0.47
CA TYR A 319 -3.30 -23.72 -1.32
C TYR A 319 -3.46 -23.44 -2.81
N VAL A 320 -4.40 -22.57 -3.21
CA VAL A 320 -4.57 -22.18 -4.60
C VAL A 320 -3.64 -21.01 -4.91
N ALA A 321 -2.50 -21.33 -5.48
CA ALA A 321 -1.57 -20.38 -6.06
C ALA A 321 -2.19 -19.62 -7.26
N ARG A 322 -1.45 -18.73 -7.91
CA ARG A 322 -1.89 -18.00 -9.12
C ARG A 322 -2.62 -18.93 -10.08
N THR A 323 -3.90 -18.70 -10.32
CA THR A 323 -4.59 -19.36 -11.43
C THR A 323 -4.07 -18.78 -12.72
N PHE A 324 -3.60 -19.65 -13.63
CA PHE A 324 -3.31 -19.28 -15.00
C PHE A 324 -4.48 -18.49 -15.61
N ILE A 325 -4.18 -17.58 -16.53
CA ILE A 325 -5.20 -16.85 -17.30
C ILE A 325 -6.09 -17.89 -17.97
N GLN A 326 -7.30 -18.03 -17.49
CA GLN A 326 -8.25 -18.99 -18.04
C GLN A 326 -8.91 -18.37 -19.28
N PRO A 327 -8.93 -19.07 -20.42
CA PRO A 327 -9.36 -18.49 -21.71
C PRO A 327 -10.86 -18.24 -21.81
N THR A 328 -11.70 -18.91 -21.00
CA THR A 328 -13.16 -18.74 -21.08
C THR A 328 -13.76 -18.14 -19.81
N GLN A 329 -14.93 -17.49 -19.93
CA GLN A 329 -15.69 -16.92 -18.83
C GLN A 329 -16.08 -17.98 -17.79
N GLU A 330 -16.52 -19.14 -18.22
CA GLU A 330 -16.92 -20.28 -17.36
C GLU A 330 -15.74 -20.79 -16.52
N LEU A 331 -14.55 -20.93 -17.12
CA LEU A 331 -13.36 -21.36 -16.41
C LEU A 331 -12.87 -20.28 -15.41
N ARG A 332 -13.08 -19.00 -15.70
CA ARG A 332 -12.81 -17.90 -14.76
C ARG A 332 -13.75 -17.95 -13.55
N GLU A 333 -15.03 -18.28 -13.77
CA GLU A 333 -16.00 -18.43 -12.70
C GLU A 333 -15.72 -19.67 -11.82
N GLN A 334 -15.30 -20.77 -12.42
CA GLN A 334 -14.83 -21.95 -11.69
C GLN A 334 -13.56 -21.65 -10.89
N GLY A 335 -12.62 -20.89 -11.45
CA GLY A 335 -11.39 -20.47 -10.76
C GLY A 335 -11.65 -19.63 -9.50
N VAL A 336 -12.76 -18.89 -9.46
CA VAL A 336 -13.18 -18.14 -8.25
C VAL A 336 -13.74 -19.08 -7.18
N ARG A 337 -14.57 -20.06 -7.55
CA ARG A 337 -15.11 -21.07 -6.61
C ARG A 337 -14.02 -21.90 -5.95
N VAL A 338 -12.90 -22.14 -6.64
CA VAL A 338 -11.76 -22.87 -6.07
C VAL A 338 -11.05 -22.04 -4.97
N LYS A 339 -11.15 -20.69 -5.03
CA LYS A 339 -10.44 -19.78 -4.11
C LYS A 339 -11.25 -19.37 -2.89
N LEU A 340 -12.57 -19.22 -3.05
CA LEU A 340 -13.47 -18.80 -1.99
C LEU A 340 -14.73 -19.66 -2.03
N SER A 341 -15.13 -20.22 -0.91
CA SER A 341 -16.31 -21.07 -0.78
C SER A 341 -17.17 -20.64 0.39
N ALA A 342 -18.50 -20.71 0.23
CA ALA A 342 -19.44 -20.56 1.32
C ALA A 342 -19.55 -21.88 2.12
N VAL A 343 -19.63 -21.77 3.44
CA VAL A 343 -19.91 -22.91 4.32
C VAL A 343 -21.43 -23.08 4.41
N LYS A 344 -21.97 -23.95 3.57
CA LYS A 344 -23.42 -24.08 3.36
C LYS A 344 -24.19 -24.28 4.66
N ASP A 345 -23.76 -25.18 5.53
CA ASP A 345 -24.44 -25.49 6.79
C ASP A 345 -24.53 -24.32 7.77
N ILE A 346 -23.66 -23.31 7.59
CA ILE A 346 -23.68 -22.08 8.38
C ILE A 346 -24.65 -21.06 7.77
N VAL A 347 -24.67 -20.92 6.44
CA VAL A 347 -25.39 -19.83 5.77
C VAL A 347 -26.82 -20.16 5.36
N ASP A 348 -27.17 -21.45 5.24
CA ASP A 348 -28.47 -21.90 4.75
C ASP A 348 -29.64 -21.44 5.64
N GLY A 349 -30.61 -20.77 5.03
CA GLY A 349 -31.81 -20.21 5.69
C GLY A 349 -31.54 -18.99 6.58
N LYS A 350 -30.31 -18.43 6.62
CA LYS A 350 -29.92 -17.33 7.51
C LYS A 350 -30.00 -15.97 6.85
N ASN A 351 -30.28 -14.95 7.67
CA ASN A 351 -30.06 -13.53 7.33
C ASN A 351 -28.64 -13.16 7.78
N ILE A 352 -27.82 -12.75 6.85
CA ILE A 352 -26.37 -12.58 7.05
C ILE A 352 -25.98 -11.12 6.92
N ILE A 353 -25.14 -10.62 7.82
CA ILE A 353 -24.37 -9.40 7.62
C ILE A 353 -23.01 -9.82 7.07
N LEU A 354 -22.75 -9.42 5.83
CA LEU A 354 -21.47 -9.61 5.15
C LEU A 354 -20.65 -8.33 5.28
N VAL A 355 -19.52 -8.41 6.00
CA VAL A 355 -18.60 -7.28 6.15
C VAL A 355 -17.44 -7.43 5.18
N ASP A 356 -17.17 -6.38 4.40
CA ASP A 356 -15.98 -6.27 3.53
C ASP A 356 -15.21 -4.97 3.82
N ASP A 357 -13.95 -4.89 3.38
CA ASP A 357 -13.11 -3.72 3.62
C ASP A 357 -13.48 -2.54 2.71
N SER A 358 -13.72 -2.78 1.43
CA SER A 358 -13.98 -1.73 0.43
C SER A 358 -14.67 -2.28 -0.82
N ILE A 359 -15.33 -1.39 -1.58
CA ILE A 359 -15.86 -1.68 -2.91
C ILE A 359 -15.22 -0.73 -3.92
N VAL A 360 -14.47 -1.27 -4.90
CA VAL A 360 -13.89 -0.51 -6.02
C VAL A 360 -14.71 -0.70 -7.30
N ARG A 361 -14.70 -1.89 -7.88
CA ARG A 361 -15.43 -2.23 -9.13
C ARG A 361 -16.76 -2.93 -8.89
N GLY A 362 -17.02 -3.39 -7.69
CA GLY A 362 -18.24 -4.10 -7.30
C GLY A 362 -18.39 -5.54 -7.84
N THR A 363 -17.51 -5.99 -8.74
CA THR A 363 -17.61 -7.33 -9.35
C THR A 363 -17.36 -8.46 -8.36
N THR A 364 -16.45 -8.26 -7.43
CA THR A 364 -16.08 -9.26 -6.42
C THR A 364 -17.19 -9.46 -5.40
N ILE A 365 -17.65 -8.37 -4.79
CA ILE A 365 -18.72 -8.44 -3.78
C ILE A 365 -20.03 -8.99 -4.40
N ARG A 366 -20.35 -8.65 -5.65
CA ARG A 366 -21.46 -9.24 -6.39
C ARG A 366 -21.39 -10.77 -6.48
N ARG A 367 -20.19 -11.31 -6.75
CA ARG A 367 -19.98 -12.75 -6.82
C ARG A 367 -20.12 -13.40 -5.45
N ILE A 368 -19.63 -12.75 -4.39
CA ILE A 368 -19.72 -13.24 -3.01
C ILE A 368 -21.20 -13.27 -2.57
N VAL A 369 -21.95 -12.20 -2.79
CA VAL A 369 -23.39 -12.13 -2.49
C VAL A 369 -24.14 -13.23 -3.24
N LYS A 370 -23.88 -13.40 -4.54
CA LYS A 370 -24.49 -14.49 -5.33
C LYS A 370 -24.14 -15.85 -4.75
N MET A 371 -22.87 -16.09 -4.40
CA MET A 371 -22.41 -17.37 -3.83
C MET A 371 -23.15 -17.70 -2.51
N LEU A 372 -23.31 -16.71 -1.62
CA LEU A 372 -24.04 -16.88 -0.37
C LEU A 372 -25.52 -17.20 -0.62
N LYS A 373 -26.18 -16.48 -1.54
CA LYS A 373 -27.57 -16.74 -1.92
C LYS A 373 -27.73 -18.10 -2.59
N ASP A 374 -26.85 -18.49 -3.49
CA ASP A 374 -26.84 -19.83 -4.12
C ASP A 374 -26.60 -20.94 -3.08
N SER A 375 -25.96 -20.64 -1.94
CA SER A 375 -25.74 -21.56 -0.82
C SER A 375 -26.88 -21.58 0.20
N GLY A 376 -28.01 -20.86 -0.07
CA GLY A 376 -29.22 -20.89 0.74
C GLY A 376 -29.40 -19.72 1.70
N ALA A 377 -28.52 -18.71 1.70
CA ALA A 377 -28.74 -17.51 2.52
C ALA A 377 -30.05 -16.80 2.17
N ASN A 378 -30.89 -16.52 3.18
CA ASN A 378 -32.19 -15.88 3.00
C ASN A 378 -32.03 -14.39 2.65
N LYS A 379 -31.20 -13.65 3.42
CA LYS A 379 -30.85 -12.26 3.15
C LYS A 379 -29.34 -12.05 3.33
N VAL A 380 -28.78 -11.14 2.51
CA VAL A 380 -27.37 -10.73 2.60
C VAL A 380 -27.31 -9.20 2.69
N HIS A 381 -27.03 -8.71 3.89
CA HIS A 381 -26.81 -7.29 4.18
C HIS A 381 -25.32 -6.98 4.10
N VAL A 382 -24.91 -6.15 3.14
CA VAL A 382 -23.51 -5.80 2.93
C VAL A 382 -23.14 -4.57 3.76
N ARG A 383 -22.01 -4.64 4.45
CA ARG A 383 -21.45 -3.56 5.27
C ARG A 383 -19.98 -3.38 4.92
N ILE A 384 -19.60 -2.17 4.55
CA ILE A 384 -18.25 -1.85 4.06
C ILE A 384 -17.53 -1.02 5.10
N ALA A 385 -16.40 -1.53 5.60
CA ALA A 385 -15.61 -0.93 6.68
C ALA A 385 -14.72 0.25 6.21
N SER A 386 -15.06 0.85 5.07
CA SER A 386 -14.50 2.10 4.55
C SER A 386 -15.60 2.97 3.97
N PRO A 387 -15.31 4.27 3.72
CA PRO A 387 -16.19 5.12 2.93
C PRO A 387 -16.26 4.66 1.47
N GLU A 388 -17.19 5.28 0.71
CA GLU A 388 -17.30 5.06 -0.72
C GLU A 388 -15.99 5.43 -1.45
N PHE A 389 -15.43 4.50 -2.20
CA PHE A 389 -14.23 4.73 -3.00
C PHE A 389 -14.63 5.52 -4.27
N MET A 390 -14.62 6.84 -4.18
CA MET A 390 -15.17 7.74 -5.20
C MET A 390 -14.13 8.34 -6.14
N PHE A 391 -12.87 8.50 -5.67
CA PHE A 391 -11.84 9.22 -6.40
C PHE A 391 -10.62 8.33 -6.67
N PRO A 392 -9.94 8.51 -7.83
CA PRO A 392 -8.71 7.77 -8.11
C PRO A 392 -7.60 8.17 -7.14
N SER A 393 -6.69 7.26 -6.86
CA SER A 393 -5.45 7.56 -6.12
C SER A 393 -4.28 7.72 -7.08
N PHE A 394 -3.40 8.67 -6.76
CA PHE A 394 -2.16 8.93 -7.53
C PHE A 394 -0.90 8.70 -6.70
N TYR A 395 -1.03 8.18 -5.47
CA TYR A 395 0.08 8.05 -4.52
C TYR A 395 0.56 6.60 -4.35
N GLY A 396 0.31 5.75 -5.35
CA GLY A 396 0.82 4.39 -5.39
C GLY A 396 -0.25 3.29 -5.29
N ILE A 397 -1.54 3.63 -5.17
CA ILE A 397 -2.64 2.67 -5.26
C ILE A 397 -3.00 2.45 -6.74
N ASP A 398 -3.13 1.19 -7.18
CA ASP A 398 -3.48 0.85 -8.57
C ASP A 398 -4.99 1.04 -8.86
N VAL A 399 -5.48 2.25 -8.62
CA VAL A 399 -6.81 2.73 -8.99
C VAL A 399 -6.67 4.16 -9.50
N SER A 400 -6.11 4.31 -10.69
CA SER A 400 -5.71 5.60 -11.24
C SER A 400 -6.74 6.23 -12.19
N THR A 401 -7.88 5.57 -12.43
CA THR A 401 -8.92 6.06 -13.36
C THR A 401 -10.31 6.06 -12.73
N THR A 402 -11.08 7.12 -12.99
CA THR A 402 -12.48 7.23 -12.56
C THR A 402 -13.35 6.10 -13.09
N ALA A 403 -13.07 5.58 -14.28
CA ALA A 403 -13.86 4.52 -14.92
C ALA A 403 -13.86 3.19 -14.15
N GLU A 404 -12.85 2.96 -13.31
CA GLU A 404 -12.74 1.76 -12.48
C GLU A 404 -13.59 1.82 -11.21
N LEU A 405 -14.04 3.00 -10.83
CA LEU A 405 -14.74 3.27 -9.57
C LEU A 405 -16.26 3.21 -9.76
N ILE A 406 -16.89 2.17 -9.21
CA ILE A 406 -18.34 2.02 -9.29
C ILE A 406 -19.06 3.17 -8.58
N SER A 407 -18.54 3.63 -7.43
CA SER A 407 -19.11 4.74 -6.66
C SER A 407 -18.92 6.10 -7.34
N ALA A 408 -18.02 6.23 -8.31
CA ALA A 408 -17.92 7.45 -9.10
C ALA A 408 -19.12 7.66 -10.03
N SER A 409 -19.80 6.59 -10.43
CA SER A 409 -20.91 6.64 -11.39
C SER A 409 -22.26 6.25 -10.81
N LYS A 410 -22.31 5.43 -9.76
CA LYS A 410 -23.53 4.86 -9.16
C LYS A 410 -23.69 5.29 -7.70
N SER A 411 -24.95 5.53 -7.31
CA SER A 411 -25.31 5.73 -5.90
C SER A 411 -25.22 4.42 -5.10
N PRO A 412 -25.16 4.48 -3.77
CA PRO A 412 -25.18 3.28 -2.92
C PRO A 412 -26.38 2.36 -3.20
N GLU A 413 -27.55 2.94 -3.51
CA GLU A 413 -28.75 2.16 -3.83
C GLU A 413 -28.62 1.42 -5.18
N GLU A 414 -28.08 2.09 -6.22
CA GLU A 414 -27.78 1.44 -7.49
C GLU A 414 -26.67 0.38 -7.38
N ILE A 415 -25.70 0.57 -6.47
CA ILE A 415 -24.66 -0.40 -6.19
C ILE A 415 -25.26 -1.60 -5.46
N LYS A 416 -26.12 -1.39 -4.47
CA LYS A 416 -26.87 -2.45 -3.76
C LYS A 416 -27.61 -3.34 -4.76
N ASP A 417 -28.36 -2.74 -5.69
CA ASP A 417 -29.10 -3.48 -6.72
C ASP A 417 -28.15 -4.24 -7.67
N TYR A 418 -27.07 -3.59 -8.09
CA TYR A 418 -26.05 -4.22 -8.96
C TYR A 418 -25.38 -5.44 -8.31
N ILE A 419 -25.04 -5.38 -7.02
CA ILE A 419 -24.43 -6.50 -6.32
C ILE A 419 -25.43 -7.55 -5.85
N GLY A 420 -26.74 -7.24 -5.89
CA GLY A 420 -27.83 -8.13 -5.50
C GLY A 420 -27.96 -8.29 -3.98
N ALA A 421 -27.52 -7.30 -3.20
CA ALA A 421 -27.63 -7.30 -1.75
C ALA A 421 -29.02 -6.83 -1.28
N ASP A 422 -29.44 -7.26 -0.08
CA ASP A 422 -30.70 -6.83 0.53
C ASP A 422 -30.56 -5.44 1.18
N SER A 423 -29.37 -5.04 1.61
CA SER A 423 -29.00 -3.69 1.96
C SER A 423 -27.49 -3.48 1.81
N LEU A 424 -27.08 -2.23 1.61
CA LEU A 424 -25.68 -1.80 1.52
C LEU A 424 -25.49 -0.55 2.37
N ALA A 425 -24.44 -0.53 3.17
CA ALA A 425 -23.97 0.69 3.84
C ALA A 425 -22.43 0.70 3.91
N TYR A 426 -21.90 1.91 3.94
CA TYR A 426 -20.47 2.23 4.07
C TYR A 426 -20.23 2.92 5.41
N LEU A 427 -19.03 2.79 5.94
CA LEU A 427 -18.54 3.62 7.03
C LEU A 427 -18.44 5.08 6.56
N SER A 428 -18.79 6.04 7.39
CA SER A 428 -18.58 7.46 7.06
C SER A 428 -17.09 7.82 7.08
N VAL A 429 -16.71 8.95 6.45
CA VAL A 429 -15.35 9.49 6.52
C VAL A 429 -15.00 9.84 7.97
N ASP A 430 -15.92 10.49 8.68
CA ASP A 430 -15.74 10.86 10.08
C ASP A 430 -15.59 9.62 10.98
N GLY A 431 -16.43 8.59 10.77
CA GLY A 431 -16.33 7.32 11.47
C GLY A 431 -15.00 6.58 11.21
N LEU A 432 -14.47 6.67 9.99
CA LEU A 432 -13.13 6.14 9.68
C LEU A 432 -12.03 6.89 10.45
N ILE A 433 -12.06 8.23 10.43
CA ILE A 433 -11.08 9.08 11.14
C ILE A 433 -11.11 8.78 12.62
N GLU A 434 -12.30 8.72 13.23
CA GLU A 434 -12.49 8.39 14.63
C GLU A 434 -11.98 6.98 14.97
N SER A 435 -12.26 6.00 14.11
CA SER A 435 -11.83 4.61 14.30
C SER A 435 -10.31 4.43 14.25
N ILE A 436 -9.61 5.18 13.38
CA ILE A 436 -8.14 5.18 13.31
C ILE A 436 -7.57 5.92 14.52
N GLY A 437 -8.17 7.04 14.91
CA GLY A 437 -7.86 7.76 16.13
C GLY A 437 -6.46 8.36 16.16
N LEU A 438 -5.94 8.85 15.04
CA LEU A 438 -4.76 9.72 15.01
C LEU A 438 -5.15 11.11 15.52
N ASP A 439 -4.16 11.82 16.09
CA ASP A 439 -4.36 13.13 16.73
C ASP A 439 -3.26 14.11 16.27
N TYR A 440 -3.10 14.22 14.95
CA TYR A 440 -2.22 15.25 14.37
C TYR A 440 -3.00 16.55 14.17
N ASP A 441 -2.33 17.67 14.44
CA ASP A 441 -2.83 19.02 14.09
C ASP A 441 -2.70 19.22 12.56
N ALA A 442 -3.55 18.52 11.81
CA ALA A 442 -3.55 18.46 10.36
C ALA A 442 -4.96 18.08 9.84
N PRO A 443 -5.30 18.38 8.58
CA PRO A 443 -6.55 17.94 7.96
C PRO A 443 -6.78 16.43 8.16
N TYR A 444 -8.03 16.07 8.40
CA TYR A 444 -8.45 14.68 8.64
C TYR A 444 -7.64 13.98 9.76
N SER A 445 -7.22 14.75 10.79
CA SER A 445 -6.36 14.27 11.88
C SER A 445 -5.04 13.64 11.42
N GLY A 446 -4.52 14.06 10.28
CA GLY A 446 -3.27 13.55 9.71
C GLY A 446 -3.45 12.32 8.82
N LEU A 447 -4.63 12.13 8.25
CA LEU A 447 -4.92 11.04 7.30
C LEU A 447 -5.03 11.54 5.86
N CYS A 448 -4.48 10.80 4.93
CA CYS A 448 -4.76 10.92 3.50
C CYS A 448 -5.99 10.07 3.17
N VAL A 449 -7.07 10.75 2.80
CA VAL A 449 -8.38 10.16 2.49
C VAL A 449 -8.84 10.51 1.07
N GLU A 450 -7.89 10.76 0.19
CA GLU A 450 -8.10 11.25 -1.18
C GLU A 450 -9.08 10.39 -1.99
N SER A 451 -9.02 9.08 -1.81
CA SER A 451 -9.88 8.13 -2.53
C SER A 451 -11.36 8.25 -2.15
N PHE A 452 -11.66 8.85 -1.00
CA PHE A 452 -13.01 9.05 -0.50
C PHE A 452 -13.52 10.49 -0.71
N THR A 453 -12.61 11.47 -0.62
CA THR A 453 -12.94 12.91 -0.61
C THR A 453 -12.54 13.65 -1.87
N GLY A 454 -11.56 13.15 -2.63
CA GLY A 454 -10.94 13.88 -3.75
C GLY A 454 -10.05 15.03 -3.30
N ASP A 455 -9.55 14.99 -2.05
CA ASP A 455 -8.67 15.99 -1.44
C ASP A 455 -7.23 15.43 -1.37
N TYR A 456 -6.31 16.00 -2.12
CA TYR A 456 -4.99 15.45 -2.43
C TYR A 456 -3.86 16.19 -1.72
N PRO A 457 -3.36 15.69 -0.57
CA PRO A 457 -2.37 16.42 0.25
C PRO A 457 -1.00 16.61 -0.42
N ALA A 458 -0.60 15.77 -1.35
CA ALA A 458 0.64 15.95 -2.12
C ALA A 458 0.41 16.62 -3.50
N GLY A 459 -0.83 17.04 -3.82
CA GLY A 459 -1.22 17.63 -5.09
C GLY A 459 -1.46 16.61 -6.20
N LEU A 460 -1.63 17.11 -7.43
CA LEU A 460 -1.96 16.31 -8.62
C LEU A 460 -0.91 16.38 -9.72
N TYR A 461 -0.24 17.52 -9.91
CA TYR A 461 0.84 17.78 -10.87
C TYR A 461 0.57 17.20 -12.28
N ASP A 462 1.35 16.20 -12.72
CA ASP A 462 1.24 15.57 -14.05
C ASP A 462 -0.13 14.91 -14.30
N TYR A 463 -0.89 14.61 -13.25
CA TYR A 463 -2.21 13.97 -13.31
C TYR A 463 -3.38 14.97 -13.35
N GLU A 464 -3.17 16.25 -13.01
CA GLU A 464 -4.22 17.25 -12.79
C GLU A 464 -5.14 17.44 -13.99
N ALA A 465 -4.57 17.61 -15.19
CA ALA A 465 -5.37 17.83 -16.41
C ALA A 465 -6.25 16.63 -16.74
N ASN A 466 -5.70 15.43 -16.63
CA ASN A 466 -6.44 14.18 -16.87
C ASN A 466 -7.52 13.95 -15.81
N TYR A 467 -7.22 14.19 -14.56
CA TYR A 467 -8.18 14.07 -13.45
C TYR A 467 -9.38 15.00 -13.66
N LYS A 468 -9.15 16.30 -13.89
CA LYS A 468 -10.21 17.29 -14.11
C LYS A 468 -11.07 16.96 -15.33
N ALA A 469 -10.47 16.46 -16.41
CA ALA A 469 -11.19 16.10 -17.65
C ALA A 469 -12.13 14.89 -17.48
N HIS A 470 -11.82 13.96 -16.54
CA HIS A 470 -12.53 12.69 -16.38
C HIS A 470 -13.38 12.61 -15.11
N LEU A 471 -13.56 13.71 -14.38
CA LEU A 471 -14.49 13.77 -13.25
C LEU A 471 -15.93 13.47 -13.69
N SER A 472 -16.54 12.49 -13.04
CA SER A 472 -17.96 12.17 -13.21
C SER A 472 -18.88 13.28 -12.67
N HIS A 473 -20.15 13.21 -13.03
CA HIS A 473 -21.16 14.13 -12.47
C HIS A 473 -21.27 14.01 -10.94
N ARG A 474 -21.23 12.77 -10.42
CA ARG A 474 -21.31 12.49 -8.98
C ARG A 474 -20.10 13.03 -8.22
N GLN A 475 -18.91 12.86 -8.76
CA GLN A 475 -17.67 13.43 -8.19
C GLN A 475 -17.72 14.96 -8.18
N LYS A 476 -18.16 15.62 -9.27
CA LYS A 476 -18.32 17.08 -9.34
C LYS A 476 -19.31 17.60 -8.30
N GLN A 477 -20.43 16.90 -8.11
CA GLN A 477 -21.40 17.23 -7.06
C GLN A 477 -20.81 17.07 -5.66
N TYR A 478 -20.03 16.02 -5.42
CA TYR A 478 -19.37 15.80 -4.12
C TYR A 478 -18.39 16.94 -3.82
N ILE A 479 -17.49 17.26 -4.76
CA ILE A 479 -16.50 18.34 -4.64
C ILE A 479 -17.19 19.69 -4.35
N SER A 480 -18.32 19.99 -5.01
CA SER A 480 -19.03 21.25 -4.81
C SER A 480 -19.73 21.40 -3.45
N LYS A 481 -19.96 20.30 -2.74
CA LYS A 481 -20.70 20.27 -1.46
C LYS A 481 -19.79 20.15 -0.24
N ASN A 482 -18.57 19.68 -0.42
CA ASN A 482 -17.65 19.39 0.67
C ASN A 482 -16.48 20.37 0.68
N LYS A 483 -15.94 20.62 1.86
CA LYS A 483 -14.72 21.42 2.02
C LYS A 483 -13.52 20.61 1.56
N HIS A 484 -12.60 21.26 0.84
CA HIS A 484 -11.29 20.73 0.47
C HIS A 484 -10.21 21.52 1.17
N TYR A 485 -9.26 20.82 1.76
CA TYR A 485 -8.19 21.40 2.56
C TYR A 485 -6.93 21.67 1.74
N PHE A 486 -6.80 21.07 0.56
CA PHE A 486 -5.61 21.21 -0.28
C PHE A 486 -5.96 21.75 -1.67
N ASP A 487 -5.05 22.54 -2.25
CA ASP A 487 -5.11 22.92 -3.66
C ASP A 487 -4.53 21.83 -4.58
N SER A 488 -4.49 22.08 -5.90
CA SER A 488 -3.95 21.12 -6.87
C SER A 488 -2.43 20.92 -6.78
N GLU A 489 -1.73 21.75 -6.05
CA GLU A 489 -0.29 21.63 -5.76
C GLU A 489 -0.02 21.00 -4.38
N GLY A 490 -1.08 20.72 -3.59
CA GLY A 490 -0.99 20.14 -2.25
C GLY A 490 -0.69 21.17 -1.16
N ASN A 491 -0.89 22.47 -1.42
CA ASN A 491 -0.81 23.47 -0.38
C ASN A 491 -2.13 23.57 0.38
N LEU A 492 -2.05 23.89 1.67
CA LEU A 492 -3.26 24.11 2.47
C LEU A 492 -4.05 25.33 1.96
N ASN A 493 -5.35 25.13 1.75
CA ASN A 493 -6.30 26.21 1.52
C ASN A 493 -6.56 26.90 2.86
N VAL A 494 -6.00 28.10 3.06
CA VAL A 494 -6.16 28.91 4.28
C VAL A 494 -7.52 29.58 4.30
#